data_a345c9400897ca16f3e31741ab136e5f
#
_entry.id   a345c9400897ca16f3e31741ab136e5f
#
_cell.length_a   1.000
_cell.length_b   1.000
_cell.length_c   1.000
_cell.angle_alpha   90.00
_cell.angle_beta   90.00
_cell.angle_gamma   90.00
#
_symmetry.space_group_name_H-M   'P 1'
#
loop_
_entity.id
_entity.type
_entity.pdbx_description
1 polymer ?
#
loop_
_entity_poly.entity_id
_entity_poly.type
_entity_poly.pdbx_seq_one_letter_code
_entity_poly.pdbx_strand_id
1 'polypeptide(L)'
;MRLVINFIALFSLCFISKAQMSVFQGMLLSKKDSTPIEYASIQIKKVGIGTLSNEVGKFSFHFADSLSKYPIEIASIGYKSVAINTTQIKAENADKEYVIFLEIDEILLSAIDIKEAKEGTLNIVTQAVNQIKLKYINKNHLLSGFYRELRIKDESFVHLVEADVDIQDYGFQTPTDRAKIRVNELRKSNFDGDRSFMEKMFRRMFDKKNSLINTYTSPMLRNYISMQNNEINVTTKKFLSWFEFRLKDFSVFEGTPVYVIEYSPKNIIITPNSTRYEVYGYLYIRKDDKTIIRQEEYFGNVGSLAKVDYPNISFSNGLPDVFTKKLTIYKTQNGLSYPSFIENITYQNTKEFEASLLLINNIITSRKEFDRVKNRIAQSKEEYLEEGEFEYHTDFWTNYNLLLLAPLNDKVKLDLEKEKPLEVQFAENGKKITKKKWWFWN
;
A
#
# COMPACT_ATOMS: atom_id res chain seq x y z
N MET A 1 -19.95 -36.45 41.44
CA MET A 1 -18.53 -36.06 41.30
C MET A 1 -17.88 -36.56 40.01
N ARG A 2 -18.00 -37.82 39.60
CA ARG A 2 -17.43 -38.33 38.30
C ARG A 2 -18.02 -37.67 37.04
N LEU A 3 -19.32 -37.31 37.01
CA LEU A 3 -20.00 -36.67 35.89
C LEU A 3 -19.51 -35.21 35.69
N VAL A 4 -19.22 -34.48 36.75
CA VAL A 4 -18.74 -33.10 36.70
C VAL A 4 -17.27 -33.05 36.21
N ILE A 5 -16.45 -34.02 36.60
CA ILE A 5 -15.06 -34.14 36.15
C ILE A 5 -14.99 -34.45 34.66
N ASN A 6 -15.87 -35.31 34.14
CA ASN A 6 -15.95 -35.58 32.70
C ASN A 6 -16.46 -34.38 31.89
N PHE A 7 -17.32 -33.53 32.44
CA PHE A 7 -17.79 -32.31 31.76
C PHE A 7 -16.69 -31.24 31.73
N ILE A 8 -15.91 -31.11 32.79
CA ILE A 8 -14.76 -30.15 32.81
C ILE A 8 -13.65 -30.64 31.88
N ALA A 9 -13.39 -31.94 31.79
CA ALA A 9 -12.40 -32.52 30.87
C ALA A 9 -12.82 -32.38 29.40
N LEU A 10 -14.13 -32.46 29.08
CA LEU A 10 -14.67 -32.23 27.74
C LEU A 10 -14.62 -30.74 27.37
N PHE A 11 -14.80 -29.84 28.35
CA PHE A 11 -14.75 -28.39 28.13
C PHE A 11 -13.32 -27.87 27.97
N SER A 12 -12.31 -28.49 28.59
CA SER A 12 -10.90 -28.11 28.44
C SER A 12 -10.27 -28.58 27.13
N LEU A 13 -10.86 -29.54 26.41
CA LEU A 13 -10.40 -29.98 25.09
C LEU A 13 -10.86 -29.03 23.93
N CYS A 14 -11.77 -28.09 24.18
CA CYS A 14 -12.26 -27.16 23.17
C CYS A 14 -11.41 -25.89 22.97
N PHE A 15 -10.32 -25.69 23.71
CA PHE A 15 -9.63 -24.39 23.74
C PHE A 15 -8.25 -24.33 23.09
N ILE A 16 -7.80 -25.35 22.35
CA ILE A 16 -6.53 -25.25 21.62
C ILE A 16 -6.73 -25.59 20.13
N SER A 17 -7.63 -24.87 19.48
CA SER A 17 -7.60 -24.80 18.03
C SER A 17 -6.81 -23.55 17.61
N LYS A 18 -5.48 -23.61 17.68
CA LYS A 18 -4.68 -22.66 16.89
C LYS A 18 -5.04 -22.91 15.43
N ALA A 19 -5.57 -21.89 14.76
CA ALA A 19 -5.79 -21.98 13.32
C ALA A 19 -4.43 -22.28 12.68
N GLN A 20 -4.32 -23.46 12.10
CA GLN A 20 -3.09 -23.85 11.40
C GLN A 20 -2.95 -22.95 10.17
N MET A 21 -1.78 -22.33 10.02
CA MET A 21 -1.46 -21.44 8.93
C MET A 21 -0.57 -22.14 7.92
N SER A 22 -0.89 -21.99 6.64
CA SER A 22 -0.03 -22.36 5.52
C SER A 22 0.71 -21.14 5.00
N VAL A 23 1.93 -21.35 4.54
CA VAL A 23 2.77 -20.32 3.93
C VAL A 23 3.06 -20.68 2.48
N PHE A 24 2.83 -19.73 1.58
CA PHE A 24 3.24 -19.82 0.18
C PHE A 24 4.19 -18.67 -0.11
N GLN A 25 5.46 -18.98 -0.34
CA GLN A 25 6.50 -17.99 -0.54
C GLN A 25 7.36 -18.31 -1.76
N GLY A 26 7.91 -17.29 -2.39
CA GLY A 26 8.72 -17.48 -3.58
C GLY A 26 9.05 -16.20 -4.31
N MET A 27 9.40 -16.36 -5.59
CA MET A 27 9.80 -15.29 -6.50
C MET A 27 9.04 -15.40 -7.82
N LEU A 28 8.53 -14.28 -8.32
CA LEU A 28 7.88 -14.15 -9.62
C LEU A 28 8.86 -13.57 -10.64
N LEU A 29 9.05 -14.27 -11.74
CA LEU A 29 9.95 -13.87 -12.82
C LEU A 29 9.20 -13.87 -14.17
N SER A 30 9.62 -12.99 -15.06
CA SER A 30 9.21 -13.02 -16.46
C SER A 30 9.81 -14.24 -17.15
N LYS A 31 8.98 -15.05 -17.83
CA LYS A 31 9.46 -16.21 -18.59
C LYS A 31 10.33 -15.82 -19.78
N LYS A 32 10.19 -14.59 -20.28
CA LYS A 32 10.90 -14.11 -21.45
C LYS A 32 12.39 -13.85 -21.16
N ASP A 33 12.67 -13.21 -20.04
CA ASP A 33 14.01 -12.64 -19.74
C ASP A 33 14.45 -12.83 -18.29
N SER A 34 13.66 -13.55 -17.49
CA SER A 34 13.91 -13.78 -16.06
C SER A 34 13.98 -12.51 -15.22
N THR A 35 13.43 -11.39 -15.71
CA THR A 35 13.33 -10.16 -14.91
C THR A 35 12.30 -10.34 -13.79
N PRO A 36 12.54 -9.77 -12.59
CA PRO A 36 11.57 -9.79 -11.50
C PRO A 36 10.25 -9.11 -11.88
N ILE A 37 9.14 -9.68 -11.42
CA ILE A 37 7.80 -9.09 -11.60
C ILE A 37 7.37 -8.44 -10.30
N GLU A 38 7.42 -7.12 -10.27
CA GLU A 38 7.05 -6.29 -9.12
C GLU A 38 5.53 -6.10 -8.99
N TYR A 39 5.08 -5.98 -7.74
CA TYR A 39 3.70 -5.64 -7.38
C TYR A 39 2.63 -6.54 -8.03
N ALA A 40 2.99 -7.76 -8.40
CA ALA A 40 2.03 -8.77 -8.84
C ALA A 40 1.13 -9.16 -7.66
N SER A 41 -0.16 -9.32 -7.92
CA SER A 41 -1.14 -9.77 -6.93
C SER A 41 -1.05 -11.28 -6.72
N ILE A 42 -0.91 -11.72 -5.48
CA ILE A 42 -0.98 -13.13 -5.04
C ILE A 42 -2.15 -13.23 -4.06
N GLN A 43 -3.25 -13.90 -4.44
CA GLN A 43 -4.47 -13.84 -3.65
C GLN A 43 -5.34 -15.09 -3.74
N ILE A 44 -6.11 -15.35 -2.69
CA ILE A 44 -7.28 -16.24 -2.74
C ILE A 44 -8.50 -15.35 -3.02
N LYS A 45 -8.82 -15.20 -4.31
CA LYS A 45 -9.85 -14.26 -4.81
C LYS A 45 -11.22 -14.47 -4.17
N LYS A 46 -11.57 -15.74 -3.89
CA LYS A 46 -12.87 -16.12 -3.30
C LYS A 46 -13.14 -15.42 -1.96
N VAL A 47 -12.11 -15.18 -1.17
CA VAL A 47 -12.22 -14.57 0.16
C VAL A 47 -11.60 -13.18 0.23
N GLY A 48 -10.93 -12.73 -0.84
CA GLY A 48 -10.36 -11.39 -0.96
C GLY A 48 -9.07 -11.17 -0.16
N ILE A 49 -8.43 -12.23 0.35
CA ILE A 49 -7.14 -12.12 1.06
C ILE A 49 -5.98 -12.31 0.09
N GLY A 50 -4.88 -11.63 0.34
CA GLY A 50 -3.70 -11.74 -0.52
C GLY A 50 -2.55 -10.85 -0.08
N THR A 51 -1.47 -10.92 -0.86
CA THR A 51 -0.29 -10.08 -0.76
C THR A 51 0.14 -9.61 -2.15
N LEU A 52 1.27 -8.91 -2.23
CA LEU A 52 1.93 -8.53 -3.48
C LEU A 52 3.35 -9.05 -3.50
N SER A 53 3.92 -9.22 -4.69
CA SER A 53 5.37 -9.32 -4.83
C SER A 53 6.03 -7.94 -4.60
N ASN A 54 7.23 -7.94 -4.06
CA ASN A 54 8.03 -6.73 -3.89
C ASN A 54 8.77 -6.36 -5.21
N GLU A 55 9.61 -5.32 -5.18
CA GLU A 55 10.33 -4.81 -6.36
C GLU A 55 11.29 -5.84 -6.99
N VAL A 56 11.64 -6.91 -6.27
CA VAL A 56 12.45 -8.02 -6.80
C VAL A 56 11.66 -9.29 -7.03
N GLY A 57 10.34 -9.16 -7.11
CA GLY A 57 9.46 -10.28 -7.39
C GLY A 57 9.25 -11.24 -6.21
N LYS A 58 9.86 -11.03 -5.03
CA LYS A 58 9.69 -11.91 -3.87
C LYS A 58 8.38 -11.67 -3.17
N PHE A 59 7.76 -12.75 -2.66
CA PHE A 59 6.52 -12.69 -1.89
C PHE A 59 6.49 -13.74 -0.78
N SER A 60 5.68 -13.47 0.25
CA SER A 60 5.27 -14.45 1.26
C SER A 60 3.80 -14.23 1.57
N PHE A 61 3.00 -15.29 1.42
CA PHE A 61 1.55 -15.26 1.62
C PHE A 61 1.15 -16.30 2.66
N HIS A 62 0.66 -15.83 3.80
CA HIS A 62 0.16 -16.65 4.90
C HIS A 62 -1.37 -16.74 4.82
N PHE A 63 -1.91 -17.93 4.91
CA PHE A 63 -3.36 -18.13 4.88
C PHE A 63 -3.77 -19.31 5.77
N ALA A 64 -5.00 -19.24 6.31
CA ALA A 64 -5.53 -20.31 7.15
C ALA A 64 -5.70 -21.59 6.33
N ASP A 65 -5.33 -22.72 6.90
CA ASP A 65 -5.43 -24.05 6.27
C ASP A 65 -6.82 -24.38 5.75
N SER A 66 -7.86 -23.88 6.39
CA SER A 66 -9.25 -24.01 5.95
C SER A 66 -9.52 -23.43 4.57
N LEU A 67 -8.65 -22.54 4.08
CA LEU A 67 -8.74 -21.91 2.77
C LEU A 67 -8.01 -22.68 1.67
N SER A 68 -7.27 -23.75 2.00
CA SER A 68 -6.53 -24.58 1.03
C SER A 68 -7.39 -25.28 -0.02
N LYS A 69 -8.70 -25.20 0.08
CA LYS A 69 -9.65 -25.66 -0.93
C LYS A 69 -9.80 -24.69 -2.12
N TYR A 70 -9.30 -23.47 -2.00
CA TYR A 70 -9.36 -22.45 -3.04
C TYR A 70 -8.00 -22.27 -3.70
N PRO A 71 -7.92 -22.02 -5.01
CA PRO A 71 -6.67 -21.74 -5.68
C PRO A 71 -6.10 -20.37 -5.23
N ILE A 72 -4.78 -20.25 -5.29
CA ILE A 72 -4.08 -18.97 -5.23
C ILE A 72 -3.95 -18.46 -6.66
N GLU A 73 -4.49 -17.29 -6.93
CA GLU A 73 -4.39 -16.62 -8.21
C GLU A 73 -3.26 -15.59 -8.18
N ILE A 74 -2.41 -15.64 -9.22
CA ILE A 74 -1.31 -14.69 -9.42
C ILE A 74 -1.60 -13.91 -10.69
N ALA A 75 -1.62 -12.57 -10.58
CA ALA A 75 -1.88 -11.69 -11.70
C ALA A 75 -0.97 -10.47 -11.66
N SER A 76 -0.46 -10.07 -12.82
CA SER A 76 0.29 -8.83 -13.01
C SER A 76 -0.07 -8.19 -14.34
N ILE A 77 0.04 -6.86 -14.42
CA ILE A 77 -0.21 -6.11 -15.66
C ILE A 77 0.83 -6.52 -16.69
N GLY A 78 0.37 -6.90 -17.90
CA GLY A 78 1.22 -7.38 -19.00
C GLY A 78 1.53 -8.87 -19.00
N TYR A 79 0.98 -9.64 -18.04
CA TYR A 79 1.25 -11.06 -17.91
C TYR A 79 -0.04 -11.90 -17.85
N LYS A 80 0.05 -13.12 -18.34
CA LYS A 80 -1.00 -14.13 -18.20
C LYS A 80 -1.15 -14.50 -16.73
N SER A 81 -2.38 -14.51 -16.24
CA SER A 81 -2.69 -14.93 -14.88
C SER A 81 -2.48 -16.43 -14.71
N VAL A 82 -2.01 -16.84 -13.53
CA VAL A 82 -1.77 -18.24 -13.17
C VAL A 82 -2.56 -18.58 -11.91
N ALA A 83 -3.21 -19.74 -11.90
CA ALA A 83 -3.87 -20.29 -10.72
C ALA A 83 -3.08 -21.50 -10.19
N ILE A 84 -2.72 -21.47 -8.91
CA ILE A 84 -1.96 -22.53 -8.25
C ILE A 84 -2.86 -23.24 -7.25
N ASN A 85 -2.91 -24.57 -7.36
CA ASN A 85 -3.65 -25.39 -6.42
C ASN A 85 -2.91 -25.49 -5.08
N THR A 86 -3.53 -25.00 -4.02
CA THR A 86 -2.93 -24.97 -2.67
C THR A 86 -2.73 -26.35 -2.05
N THR A 87 -3.42 -27.40 -2.54
CA THR A 87 -3.19 -28.76 -2.07
C THR A 87 -1.78 -29.25 -2.42
N GLN A 88 -1.21 -28.78 -3.53
CA GLN A 88 0.17 -29.07 -3.92
C GLN A 88 1.17 -28.36 -3.02
N ILE A 89 0.84 -27.18 -2.51
CA ILE A 89 1.70 -26.41 -1.60
C ILE A 89 1.82 -27.11 -0.24
N LYS A 90 0.75 -27.69 0.29
CA LYS A 90 0.75 -28.44 1.57
C LYS A 90 1.55 -29.73 1.53
N ALA A 91 1.60 -30.38 0.38
CA ALA A 91 2.35 -31.63 0.21
C ALA A 91 3.88 -31.39 0.13
N GLU A 92 4.27 -30.17 -0.22
CA GLU A 92 5.65 -29.74 -0.35
C GLU A 92 6.00 -28.80 0.82
N ASN A 93 6.97 -29.15 1.62
CA ASN A 93 7.43 -28.45 2.85
C ASN A 93 7.17 -26.93 2.88
N ALA A 94 6.65 -26.44 4.01
CA ALA A 94 6.30 -25.03 4.24
C ALA A 94 7.47 -24.04 4.05
N ASP A 95 8.71 -24.52 4.11
CA ASP A 95 9.94 -23.72 3.96
C ASP A 95 10.44 -23.61 2.52
N LYS A 96 9.71 -24.21 1.55
CA LYS A 96 10.13 -24.18 0.15
C LYS A 96 9.84 -22.84 -0.49
N GLU A 97 10.85 -22.20 -1.03
CA GLU A 97 10.69 -21.06 -1.94
C GLU A 97 10.38 -21.54 -3.36
N TYR A 98 9.30 -21.01 -3.95
CA TYR A 98 8.88 -21.31 -5.31
C TYR A 98 9.39 -20.26 -6.28
N VAL A 99 9.95 -20.69 -7.42
CA VAL A 99 10.22 -19.79 -8.55
C VAL A 99 9.12 -19.98 -9.58
N ILE A 100 8.36 -18.92 -9.83
CA ILE A 100 7.20 -18.94 -10.71
C ILE A 100 7.46 -18.00 -11.89
N PHE A 101 7.39 -18.56 -13.11
CA PHE A 101 7.54 -17.79 -14.33
C PHE A 101 6.18 -17.42 -14.90
N LEU A 102 5.93 -16.13 -15.11
CA LEU A 102 4.76 -15.65 -15.82
C LEU A 102 5.09 -15.38 -17.28
N GLU A 103 4.17 -15.78 -18.17
CA GLU A 103 4.25 -15.48 -19.61
C GLU A 103 3.68 -14.09 -19.88
N ILE A 104 4.34 -13.34 -20.78
CA ILE A 104 3.79 -12.09 -21.28
C ILE A 104 2.45 -12.38 -21.97
N ASP A 105 1.47 -11.54 -21.68
CA ASP A 105 0.15 -11.58 -22.32
C ASP A 105 0.13 -10.54 -23.44
N GLU A 106 0.25 -11.01 -24.70
CA GLU A 106 0.28 -10.14 -25.87
C GLU A 106 -1.13 -9.96 -26.44
N ILE A 107 -1.55 -8.71 -26.59
CA ILE A 107 -2.78 -8.37 -27.30
C ILE A 107 -2.47 -7.90 -28.69
N LEU A 108 -3.08 -8.55 -29.68
CA LEU A 108 -3.14 -8.04 -31.05
C LEU A 108 -4.27 -7.02 -31.15
N LEU A 109 -3.88 -5.73 -31.14
CA LEU A 109 -4.80 -4.63 -31.38
C LEU A 109 -4.76 -4.24 -32.86
N SER A 110 -5.92 -3.97 -33.45
CA SER A 110 -5.97 -3.45 -34.82
C SER A 110 -5.43 -2.02 -34.87
N ALA A 111 -4.91 -1.60 -36.01
CA ALA A 111 -4.50 -0.21 -36.23
C ALA A 111 -5.67 0.79 -36.05
N ILE A 112 -6.90 0.35 -36.32
CA ILE A 112 -8.13 1.15 -36.12
C ILE A 112 -8.37 1.33 -34.63
N ASP A 113 -8.30 0.29 -33.80
CA ASP A 113 -8.46 0.38 -32.35
C ASP A 113 -7.45 1.35 -31.73
N ILE A 114 -6.21 1.31 -32.19
CA ILE A 114 -5.14 2.19 -31.72
C ILE A 114 -5.44 3.64 -32.08
N LYS A 115 -5.88 3.92 -33.32
CA LYS A 115 -6.22 5.27 -33.77
C LYS A 115 -7.40 5.85 -32.98
N GLU A 116 -8.48 5.11 -32.88
CA GLU A 116 -9.69 5.52 -32.13
C GLU A 116 -9.37 5.78 -30.66
N ALA A 117 -8.55 4.96 -30.03
CA ALA A 117 -8.13 5.15 -28.64
C ALA A 117 -7.27 6.40 -28.46
N LYS A 118 -6.36 6.70 -29.40
CA LYS A 118 -5.54 7.93 -29.36
C LYS A 118 -6.40 9.18 -29.52
N GLU A 119 -7.32 9.19 -30.48
CA GLU A 119 -8.24 10.31 -30.73
C GLU A 119 -9.26 10.48 -29.58
N GLY A 120 -9.66 9.37 -28.95
CA GLY A 120 -10.64 9.33 -27.86
C GLY A 120 -10.05 9.37 -26.46
N THR A 121 -8.74 9.61 -26.25
CA THR A 121 -8.07 9.47 -24.94
C THR A 121 -8.77 10.26 -23.83
N LEU A 122 -9.11 11.52 -24.06
CA LEU A 122 -9.83 12.34 -23.07
C LEU A 122 -11.19 11.72 -22.70
N ASN A 123 -11.91 11.17 -23.68
CA ASN A 123 -13.19 10.51 -23.43
C ASN A 123 -13.00 9.22 -22.61
N ILE A 124 -11.95 8.43 -22.86
CA ILE A 124 -11.61 7.23 -22.07
C ILE A 124 -11.40 7.62 -20.62
N VAL A 125 -10.57 8.65 -20.35
CA VAL A 125 -10.32 9.13 -18.98
C VAL A 125 -11.60 9.70 -18.36
N THR A 126 -12.41 10.44 -19.11
CA THR A 126 -13.68 10.98 -18.63
C THR A 126 -14.63 9.85 -18.20
N GLN A 127 -14.74 8.80 -18.98
CA GLN A 127 -15.54 7.64 -18.64
C GLN A 127 -14.98 6.94 -17.37
N ALA A 128 -13.66 6.75 -17.30
CA ALA A 128 -13.02 6.14 -16.14
C ALA A 128 -13.28 6.92 -14.84
N VAL A 129 -13.13 8.23 -14.88
CA VAL A 129 -13.41 9.09 -13.72
C VAL A 129 -14.90 9.07 -13.34
N ASN A 130 -15.81 9.01 -14.30
CA ASN A 130 -17.24 8.87 -14.03
C ASN A 130 -17.58 7.51 -13.40
N GLN A 131 -16.89 6.43 -13.80
CA GLN A 131 -17.07 5.09 -13.25
C GLN A 131 -16.66 4.99 -11.77
N ILE A 132 -15.80 5.89 -11.27
CA ILE A 132 -15.38 5.86 -9.87
C ILE A 132 -16.58 5.91 -8.92
N LYS A 133 -17.61 6.71 -9.24
CA LYS A 133 -18.83 6.81 -8.43
C LYS A 133 -19.62 5.52 -8.36
N LEU A 134 -19.52 4.66 -9.37
CA LEU A 134 -20.30 3.43 -9.52
C LEU A 134 -19.50 2.19 -9.12
N LYS A 135 -18.21 2.19 -9.38
CA LYS A 135 -17.33 1.00 -9.25
C LYS A 135 -16.49 0.98 -7.98
N TYR A 136 -16.30 2.13 -7.31
CA TYR A 136 -15.52 2.15 -6.07
C TYR A 136 -16.44 2.16 -4.85
N ILE A 137 -15.93 1.67 -3.72
CA ILE A 137 -16.73 1.57 -2.51
C ILE A 137 -17.10 2.96 -2.01
N ASN A 138 -18.39 3.28 -2.03
CA ASN A 138 -18.97 4.55 -1.59
C ASN A 138 -19.85 4.41 -0.35
N LYS A 139 -19.55 3.44 0.50
CA LYS A 139 -20.25 3.21 1.79
C LYS A 139 -19.24 2.97 2.88
N ASN A 140 -19.70 3.06 4.12
CA ASN A 140 -18.88 2.74 5.28
C ASN A 140 -18.27 1.35 5.18
N HIS A 141 -16.97 1.26 5.34
CA HIS A 141 -16.22 0.00 5.29
C HIS A 141 -14.95 0.10 6.15
N LEU A 142 -14.45 -1.07 6.53
CA LEU A 142 -13.20 -1.22 7.25
C LEU A 142 -12.16 -1.87 6.32
N LEU A 143 -11.01 -1.27 6.24
CA LEU A 143 -9.83 -1.85 5.60
C LEU A 143 -8.88 -2.31 6.71
N SER A 144 -8.37 -3.53 6.59
CA SER A 144 -7.32 -4.03 7.48
C SER A 144 -6.07 -4.30 6.67
N GLY A 145 -4.92 -3.89 7.18
CA GLY A 145 -3.70 -4.00 6.39
C GLY A 145 -2.41 -3.72 7.12
N PHE A 146 -1.34 -3.89 6.39
CA PHE A 146 0.03 -3.68 6.81
C PHE A 146 0.54 -2.31 6.39
N TYR A 147 1.11 -1.58 7.32
CA TYR A 147 1.81 -0.33 7.08
C TYR A 147 3.30 -0.47 7.35
N ARG A 148 4.12 0.18 6.53
CA ARG A 148 5.56 0.32 6.73
C ARG A 148 6.01 1.74 6.44
N GLU A 149 6.93 2.23 7.24
CA GLU A 149 7.69 3.45 7.00
C GLU A 149 9.18 3.15 7.13
N LEU A 150 9.94 3.61 6.15
CA LEU A 150 11.40 3.54 6.10
C LEU A 150 11.97 4.95 5.95
N ARG A 151 13.04 5.23 6.66
CA ARG A 151 13.82 6.44 6.45
C ARG A 151 15.25 6.08 6.11
N ILE A 152 15.78 6.78 5.12
CA ILE A 152 17.15 6.68 4.66
C ILE A 152 17.80 8.06 4.80
N LYS A 153 19.01 8.06 5.34
CA LYS A 153 19.85 9.25 5.46
C LYS A 153 21.28 8.87 5.11
N ASP A 154 21.93 9.68 4.24
CA ASP A 154 23.28 9.43 3.78
C ASP A 154 23.50 7.99 3.27
N GLU A 155 22.54 7.52 2.46
CA GLU A 155 22.49 6.17 1.87
C GLU A 155 22.34 5.01 2.89
N SER A 156 22.15 5.29 4.16
CA SER A 156 21.95 4.30 5.22
C SER A 156 20.51 4.31 5.72
N PHE A 157 19.95 3.12 5.97
CA PHE A 157 18.66 2.99 6.64
C PHE A 157 18.82 3.36 8.12
N VAL A 158 18.06 4.34 8.56
CA VAL A 158 18.15 4.88 9.93
C VAL A 158 16.89 4.65 10.74
N HIS A 159 15.79 4.22 10.11
CA HIS A 159 14.54 3.97 10.82
C HIS A 159 13.61 3.04 10.07
N LEU A 160 12.92 2.16 10.81
CA LEU A 160 11.87 1.26 10.34
C LEU A 160 10.72 1.28 11.34
N VAL A 161 9.51 1.51 10.82
CA VAL A 161 8.25 1.30 11.57
C VAL A 161 7.36 0.38 10.76
N GLU A 162 6.76 -0.60 11.42
CA GLU A 162 5.77 -1.49 10.83
C GLU A 162 4.56 -1.63 11.76
N ALA A 163 3.36 -1.64 11.18
CA ALA A 163 2.12 -1.72 11.94
C ALA A 163 1.06 -2.57 11.23
N ASP A 164 0.28 -3.30 12.03
CA ASP A 164 -1.04 -3.82 11.63
C ASP A 164 -2.08 -2.75 11.94
N VAL A 165 -2.90 -2.41 10.96
CA VAL A 165 -3.82 -1.28 11.05
C VAL A 165 -5.23 -1.62 10.57
N ASP A 166 -6.22 -1.05 11.24
CA ASP A 166 -7.60 -0.98 10.76
C ASP A 166 -7.95 0.46 10.37
N ILE A 167 -8.45 0.66 9.16
CA ILE A 167 -8.85 1.96 8.64
C ILE A 167 -10.37 1.97 8.44
N GLN A 168 -11.05 2.79 9.22
CA GLN A 168 -12.47 3.06 9.08
C GLN A 168 -12.68 4.15 8.04
N ASP A 169 -13.25 3.79 6.90
CA ASP A 169 -13.50 4.68 5.78
C ASP A 169 -14.99 4.82 5.49
N TYR A 170 -15.40 6.00 5.09
CA TYR A 170 -16.80 6.35 4.86
C TYR A 170 -17.22 6.30 3.38
N GLY A 171 -16.29 5.90 2.51
CA GLY A 171 -16.50 5.74 1.09
C GLY A 171 -15.62 6.66 0.25
N PHE A 172 -15.36 6.25 -0.98
CA PHE A 172 -14.40 6.90 -1.88
C PHE A 172 -14.75 8.36 -2.21
N GLN A 173 -16.02 8.73 -2.17
CA GLN A 173 -16.50 10.10 -2.37
C GLN A 173 -16.42 10.98 -1.12
N THR A 174 -16.16 10.38 0.05
CA THR A 174 -16.02 11.12 1.29
C THR A 174 -14.57 11.62 1.42
N PRO A 175 -14.37 12.85 1.94
CA PRO A 175 -13.04 13.35 2.21
C PRO A 175 -12.22 12.39 3.07
N THR A 176 -10.98 12.16 2.67
CA THR A 176 -10.09 11.17 3.30
C THR A 176 -9.69 11.57 4.73
N ASP A 177 -9.75 12.86 5.07
CA ASP A 177 -9.49 13.40 6.40
C ASP A 177 -10.50 12.92 7.46
N ARG A 178 -11.64 12.36 7.03
CA ARG A 178 -12.62 11.72 7.91
C ARG A 178 -12.26 10.27 8.25
N ALA A 179 -11.36 9.65 7.50
CA ALA A 179 -10.91 8.29 7.80
C ALA A 179 -10.32 8.23 9.21
N LYS A 180 -10.55 7.11 9.88
CA LYS A 180 -10.10 6.86 11.24
C LYS A 180 -9.26 5.60 11.24
N ILE A 181 -8.09 5.67 11.87
CA ILE A 181 -7.13 4.59 11.88
C ILE A 181 -6.93 4.10 13.30
N ARG A 182 -6.90 2.79 13.46
CA ARG A 182 -6.48 2.10 14.68
C ARG A 182 -5.25 1.27 14.36
N VAL A 183 -4.22 1.40 15.18
CA VAL A 183 -3.09 0.52 15.19
C VAL A 183 -3.39 -0.64 16.13
N ASN A 184 -3.26 -1.87 15.66
CA ASN A 184 -3.48 -3.08 16.43
C ASN A 184 -2.17 -3.63 16.98
N GLU A 185 -1.13 -3.66 16.13
CA GLU A 185 0.23 -4.11 16.44
C GLU A 185 1.23 -3.13 15.86
N LEU A 186 2.33 -2.92 16.55
CA LEU A 186 3.41 -2.03 16.13
C LEU A 186 4.76 -2.61 16.48
N ARG A 187 5.70 -2.56 15.54
CA ARG A 187 7.12 -2.79 15.81
C ARG A 187 7.97 -1.70 15.15
N LYS A 188 9.06 -1.34 15.80
CA LYS A 188 9.94 -0.27 15.30
C LYS A 188 11.39 -0.52 15.69
N SER A 189 12.31 -0.16 14.79
CA SER A 189 13.73 -0.13 15.07
C SER A 189 14.07 0.98 16.07
N ASN A 190 15.27 0.93 16.62
CA ASN A 190 15.84 2.10 17.28
C ASN A 190 15.93 3.22 16.24
N PHE A 191 15.70 4.43 16.70
CA PHE A 191 15.89 5.61 15.88
C PHE A 191 17.36 6.06 16.00
N ASP A 192 18.15 5.76 14.98
CA ASP A 192 19.52 6.24 14.89
C ASP A 192 19.53 7.58 14.14
N GLY A 193 19.19 8.61 14.81
CA GLY A 193 19.18 9.96 14.25
C GLY A 193 18.69 10.98 15.26
N ASP A 194 19.56 11.92 15.57
CA ASP A 194 19.21 13.07 16.40
C ASP A 194 18.24 13.96 15.64
N ARG A 195 16.93 13.65 15.77
CA ARG A 195 15.94 14.68 15.45
C ARG A 195 16.15 15.80 16.45
N SER A 196 16.63 16.93 15.98
CA SER A 196 16.78 18.10 16.82
C SER A 196 15.45 18.38 17.50
N PHE A 197 15.48 18.90 18.73
CA PHE A 197 14.27 19.36 19.42
C PHE A 197 13.42 20.26 18.53
N MET A 198 14.06 21.08 17.70
CA MET A 198 13.41 21.96 16.73
C MET A 198 12.65 21.18 15.66
N GLU A 199 13.21 20.10 15.10
CA GLU A 199 12.53 19.28 14.10
C GLU A 199 11.29 18.57 14.67
N LYS A 200 11.40 18.04 15.89
CA LYS A 200 10.25 17.47 16.63
C LYS A 200 9.17 18.53 16.88
N MET A 201 9.58 19.75 17.25
CA MET A 201 8.67 20.86 17.48
C MET A 201 8.02 21.34 16.18
N PHE A 202 8.76 21.47 15.08
CA PHE A 202 8.23 21.84 13.77
C PHE A 202 7.22 20.82 13.25
N ARG A 203 7.53 19.52 13.34
CA ARG A 203 6.57 18.46 12.98
C ARG A 203 5.29 18.58 13.80
N ARG A 204 5.36 18.73 15.11
CA ARG A 204 4.18 18.89 15.98
C ARG A 204 3.36 20.14 15.66
N MET A 205 3.99 21.23 15.22
CA MET A 205 3.29 22.48 14.91
C MET A 205 2.67 22.50 13.51
N PHE A 206 3.33 21.91 12.51
CA PHE A 206 2.97 22.06 11.10
C PHE A 206 2.45 20.78 10.48
N ASP A 207 2.90 19.61 10.91
CA ASP A 207 2.46 18.33 10.40
C ASP A 207 1.29 17.79 11.24
N LYS A 208 0.08 18.15 10.84
CA LYS A 208 -1.16 17.82 11.58
C LYS A 208 -1.59 16.36 11.43
N LYS A 209 -0.89 15.57 10.63
CA LYS A 209 -1.22 14.18 10.34
C LYS A 209 0.03 13.32 10.44
N ASN A 210 -0.11 12.13 11.03
CA ASN A 210 0.99 11.17 10.99
C ASN A 210 1.21 10.61 9.57
N SER A 211 2.38 10.02 9.33
CA SER A 211 2.77 9.48 8.04
C SER A 211 1.81 8.41 7.51
N LEU A 212 1.22 7.60 8.39
CA LEU A 212 0.22 6.60 8.03
C LEU A 212 -1.04 7.24 7.43
N ILE A 213 -1.59 8.29 8.08
CA ILE A 213 -2.73 9.02 7.54
C ILE A 213 -2.34 9.69 6.21
N ASN A 214 -1.16 10.29 6.15
CA ASN A 214 -0.67 10.91 4.92
C ASN A 214 -0.56 9.89 3.79
N THR A 215 -0.04 8.69 4.06
CA THR A 215 0.03 7.60 3.07
C THR A 215 -1.36 7.21 2.59
N TYR A 216 -2.30 6.94 3.50
CA TYR A 216 -3.66 6.54 3.13
C TYR A 216 -4.41 7.63 2.36
N THR A 217 -4.19 8.89 2.69
CA THR A 217 -4.88 10.03 2.06
C THR A 217 -4.18 10.56 0.81
N SER A 218 -3.01 10.02 0.46
CA SER A 218 -2.18 10.53 -0.63
C SER A 218 -2.72 10.33 -2.05
N PRO A 219 -3.56 9.29 -2.39
CA PRO A 219 -4.01 9.09 -3.76
C PRO A 219 -4.70 10.34 -4.32
N MET A 220 -4.04 11.02 -5.27
CA MET A 220 -4.51 12.30 -5.77
C MET A 220 -5.88 12.19 -6.43
N LEU A 221 -6.13 11.12 -7.19
CA LEU A 221 -7.41 10.89 -7.85
C LEU A 221 -8.58 10.91 -6.86
N ARG A 222 -8.42 10.26 -5.71
CA ARG A 222 -9.43 10.29 -4.66
C ARG A 222 -9.61 11.69 -4.08
N ASN A 223 -8.52 12.41 -3.85
CA ASN A 223 -8.57 13.77 -3.32
C ASN A 223 -9.30 14.71 -4.26
N TYR A 224 -9.08 14.64 -5.57
CA TYR A 224 -9.82 15.43 -6.55
C TYR A 224 -11.32 15.14 -6.56
N ILE A 225 -11.72 13.90 -6.26
CA ILE A 225 -13.13 13.50 -6.26
C ILE A 225 -13.79 13.85 -4.93
N SER A 226 -13.11 13.64 -3.81
CA SER A 226 -13.64 13.92 -2.47
C SER A 226 -13.74 15.42 -2.16
N MET A 227 -12.89 16.25 -2.75
CA MET A 227 -12.95 17.70 -2.61
C MET A 227 -14.20 18.33 -3.24
N GLN A 228 -15.00 17.56 -3.99
CA GLN A 228 -16.27 18.07 -4.57
C GLN A 228 -17.30 18.47 -3.51
N ASN A 229 -17.21 17.97 -2.30
CA ASN A 229 -18.25 18.14 -1.28
C ASN A 229 -17.97 19.27 -0.27
N ASN A 230 -16.79 19.87 -0.31
CA ASN A 230 -16.43 20.97 0.59
C ASN A 230 -16.05 22.22 -0.22
N GLU A 231 -16.95 23.19 -0.31
CA GLU A 231 -16.82 24.63 -0.65
C GLU A 231 -15.88 25.08 -1.79
N ILE A 232 -14.92 24.26 -2.17
CA ILE A 232 -14.13 24.44 -3.37
C ILE A 232 -14.73 23.53 -4.43
N ASN A 233 -15.53 24.09 -5.31
CA ASN A 233 -16.15 23.44 -6.48
C ASN A 233 -15.13 22.83 -7.47
N VAL A 234 -14.25 21.96 -7.00
CA VAL A 234 -13.31 21.19 -7.81
C VAL A 234 -14.02 19.92 -8.27
N THR A 235 -14.85 20.08 -9.26
CA THR A 235 -15.54 18.98 -9.91
C THR A 235 -14.54 18.05 -10.62
N THR A 236 -14.94 16.79 -10.85
CA THR A 236 -14.34 15.87 -11.84
C THR A 236 -13.88 16.60 -13.11
N LYS A 237 -14.61 17.64 -13.51
CA LYS A 237 -14.26 18.56 -14.58
C LYS A 237 -12.95 19.32 -14.36
N LYS A 238 -12.55 19.63 -13.11
CA LYS A 238 -11.28 20.32 -12.85
C LYS A 238 -10.09 19.39 -13.02
N PHE A 239 -10.14 18.13 -12.56
CA PHE A 239 -9.08 17.17 -12.86
C PHE A 239 -8.89 17.07 -14.38
N LEU A 240 -9.96 16.83 -15.12
CA LEU A 240 -9.93 16.74 -16.58
C LEU A 240 -9.49 18.03 -17.26
N SER A 241 -9.75 19.20 -16.65
CA SER A 241 -9.35 20.49 -17.20
C SER A 241 -7.90 20.86 -16.89
N TRP A 242 -7.32 20.34 -15.81
CA TRP A 242 -5.96 20.67 -15.38
C TRP A 242 -4.89 19.86 -16.08
N PHE A 243 -5.23 18.67 -16.59
CA PHE A 243 -4.28 17.76 -17.21
C PHE A 243 -4.54 17.55 -18.69
N GLU A 244 -3.47 17.35 -19.43
CA GLU A 244 -3.47 16.74 -20.75
C GLU A 244 -3.31 15.23 -20.59
N PHE A 245 -3.96 14.48 -21.48
CA PHE A 245 -3.96 13.03 -21.46
C PHE A 245 -3.47 12.49 -22.79
N ARG A 246 -2.52 11.59 -22.77
CA ARG A 246 -1.95 10.95 -23.95
C ARG A 246 -1.94 9.45 -23.79
N LEU A 247 -2.52 8.74 -24.74
CA LEU A 247 -2.38 7.28 -24.78
C LEU A 247 -0.91 6.94 -25.07
N LYS A 248 -0.28 6.28 -24.10
CA LYS A 248 1.13 5.90 -24.14
C LYS A 248 1.29 4.50 -24.72
N ASP A 249 0.50 3.55 -24.21
CA ASP A 249 0.64 2.14 -24.54
C ASP A 249 -0.66 1.38 -24.24
N PHE A 250 -0.64 0.10 -24.58
CA PHE A 250 -1.63 -0.89 -24.22
C PHE A 250 -0.97 -2.00 -23.40
N SER A 251 -1.74 -2.58 -22.51
CA SER A 251 -1.33 -3.73 -21.73
C SER A 251 -2.51 -4.67 -21.52
N VAL A 252 -2.33 -5.71 -20.71
CA VAL A 252 -3.35 -6.69 -20.33
C VAL A 252 -3.38 -6.83 -18.82
N PHE A 253 -4.53 -7.03 -18.25
CA PHE A 253 -4.67 -7.44 -16.87
C PHE A 253 -5.83 -8.44 -16.75
N GLU A 254 -5.53 -9.63 -16.24
CA GLU A 254 -6.53 -10.72 -16.12
C GLU A 254 -7.26 -10.99 -17.45
N GLY A 255 -6.51 -11.03 -18.56
CA GLY A 255 -7.05 -11.27 -19.90
C GLY A 255 -7.86 -10.11 -20.50
N THR A 256 -7.97 -8.98 -19.82
CA THR A 256 -8.66 -7.77 -20.30
C THR A 256 -7.65 -6.73 -20.78
N PRO A 257 -7.86 -6.12 -21.98
CA PRO A 257 -7.04 -5.00 -22.44
C PRO A 257 -7.07 -3.82 -21.46
N VAL A 258 -5.91 -3.19 -21.31
CA VAL A 258 -5.71 -2.03 -20.44
C VAL A 258 -5.08 -0.89 -21.24
N TYR A 259 -5.67 0.29 -21.16
CA TYR A 259 -5.06 1.52 -21.67
C TYR A 259 -4.03 2.04 -20.66
N VAL A 260 -2.83 2.35 -21.11
CA VAL A 260 -1.82 3.06 -20.32
C VAL A 260 -1.81 4.51 -20.79
N ILE A 261 -2.36 5.40 -19.97
CA ILE A 261 -2.57 6.79 -20.30
C ILE A 261 -1.68 7.66 -19.42
N GLU A 262 -0.78 8.39 -20.06
CA GLU A 262 0.04 9.43 -19.45
C GLU A 262 -0.81 10.68 -19.22
N TYR A 263 -0.65 11.33 -18.06
CA TYR A 263 -1.21 12.65 -17.81
C TYR A 263 -0.14 13.62 -17.33
N SER A 264 -0.24 14.87 -17.81
CA SER A 264 0.67 15.96 -17.46
C SER A 264 -0.12 17.26 -17.29
N PRO A 265 0.34 18.21 -16.46
CA PRO A 265 -0.39 19.44 -16.21
C PRO A 265 -0.38 20.35 -17.48
N LYS A 266 -1.53 20.94 -17.78
CA LYS A 266 -1.64 21.97 -18.85
C LYS A 266 -0.88 23.25 -18.49
N ASN A 267 -0.82 23.54 -17.19
CA ASN A 267 -0.13 24.72 -16.65
C ASN A 267 0.67 24.32 -15.41
N ILE A 268 1.76 25.03 -15.19
CA ILE A 268 2.56 24.85 -13.98
C ILE A 268 1.70 25.16 -12.75
N ILE A 269 1.71 24.28 -11.77
CA ILE A 269 1.03 24.47 -10.50
C ILE A 269 1.87 25.41 -9.63
N ILE A 270 1.30 26.57 -9.30
CA ILE A 270 1.94 27.55 -8.41
C ILE A 270 1.24 27.50 -7.06
N THR A 271 1.99 27.24 -6.01
CA THR A 271 1.48 27.28 -4.65
C THR A 271 1.41 28.72 -4.12
N PRO A 272 0.65 28.98 -3.03
CA PRO A 272 0.62 30.30 -2.38
C PRO A 272 2.02 30.86 -2.02
N ASN A 273 3.00 29.99 -1.78
CA ASN A 273 4.38 30.38 -1.49
C ASN A 273 5.24 30.60 -2.73
N SER A 274 4.62 30.75 -3.91
CA SER A 274 5.29 30.95 -5.20
C SER A 274 6.18 29.76 -5.64
N THR A 275 6.08 28.61 -4.99
CA THR A 275 6.78 27.40 -5.43
C THR A 275 6.05 26.82 -6.64
N ARG A 276 6.80 26.48 -7.66
CA ARG A 276 6.27 25.91 -8.90
C ARG A 276 6.45 24.41 -8.89
N TYR A 277 5.36 23.67 -9.06
CA TYR A 277 5.38 22.21 -9.09
C TYR A 277 4.85 21.68 -10.43
N GLU A 278 5.38 20.54 -10.81
CA GLU A 278 4.92 19.71 -11.91
C GLU A 278 4.41 18.39 -11.37
N VAL A 279 3.36 17.87 -12.00
CA VAL A 279 2.75 16.58 -11.65
C VAL A 279 2.60 15.77 -12.93
N TYR A 280 3.23 14.60 -12.98
CA TYR A 280 3.09 13.66 -14.07
C TYR A 280 2.56 12.34 -13.54
N GLY A 281 1.92 11.57 -14.39
CA GLY A 281 1.51 10.26 -13.96
C GLY A 281 0.96 9.38 -15.06
N TYR A 282 0.60 8.17 -14.67
CA TYR A 282 0.00 7.18 -15.52
C TYR A 282 -1.27 6.63 -14.90
N LEU A 283 -2.28 6.47 -15.73
CA LEU A 283 -3.52 5.76 -15.39
C LEU A 283 -3.57 4.47 -16.20
N TYR A 284 -3.77 3.35 -15.52
CA TYR A 284 -4.01 2.05 -16.12
C TYR A 284 -5.51 1.78 -16.06
N ILE A 285 -6.19 1.83 -17.22
CA ILE A 285 -7.64 1.81 -17.33
C ILE A 285 -8.09 0.57 -18.11
N ARG A 286 -8.88 -0.28 -17.52
CA ARG A 286 -9.47 -1.44 -18.23
C ARG A 286 -10.31 -0.99 -19.41
N LYS A 287 -10.19 -1.69 -20.56
CA LYS A 287 -10.92 -1.34 -21.78
C LYS A 287 -12.43 -1.61 -21.65
N ASP A 288 -12.79 -2.69 -20.97
CA ASP A 288 -14.17 -3.17 -20.86
C ASP A 288 -15.08 -2.26 -20.02
N ASP A 289 -14.71 -2.01 -18.78
CA ASP A 289 -15.55 -1.32 -17.80
C ASP A 289 -15.02 0.04 -17.34
N LYS A 290 -13.89 0.49 -17.91
CA LYS A 290 -13.22 1.76 -17.60
C LYS A 290 -12.78 1.90 -16.15
N THR A 291 -12.61 0.80 -15.41
CA THR A 291 -12.06 0.83 -14.05
C THR A 291 -10.57 1.17 -14.09
N ILE A 292 -10.14 2.11 -13.27
CA ILE A 292 -8.72 2.41 -13.04
C ILE A 292 -8.18 1.35 -12.07
N ILE A 293 -7.19 0.57 -12.49
CA ILE A 293 -6.60 -0.52 -11.70
C ILE A 293 -5.25 -0.15 -11.08
N ARG A 294 -4.55 0.84 -11.65
CA ARG A 294 -3.27 1.36 -11.15
C ARG A 294 -3.17 2.84 -11.49
N GLN A 295 -2.59 3.60 -10.56
CA GLN A 295 -2.22 5.00 -10.75
C GLN A 295 -0.79 5.18 -10.28
N GLU A 296 0.01 5.82 -11.12
CA GLU A 296 1.35 6.30 -10.77
C GLU A 296 1.38 7.81 -10.87
N GLU A 297 2.04 8.45 -9.93
CA GLU A 297 2.13 9.90 -9.87
C GLU A 297 3.51 10.33 -9.42
N TYR A 298 4.02 11.35 -10.05
CA TYR A 298 5.30 11.97 -9.81
C TYR A 298 5.09 13.45 -9.60
N PHE A 299 5.59 13.95 -8.50
CA PHE A 299 5.42 15.33 -8.07
C PHE A 299 6.78 15.90 -7.68
N GLY A 300 7.12 17.10 -8.20
CA GLY A 300 8.39 17.75 -7.91
C GLY A 300 8.43 19.20 -8.38
N ASN A 301 9.51 19.91 -8.05
CA ASN A 301 9.72 21.28 -8.48
C ASN A 301 9.87 21.37 -10.01
N VAL A 302 9.45 22.51 -10.61
CA VAL A 302 9.57 22.76 -12.06
C VAL A 302 11.02 22.61 -12.53
N GLY A 303 11.19 21.88 -13.63
CA GLY A 303 12.50 21.61 -14.24
C GLY A 303 13.23 20.41 -13.64
N SER A 304 12.74 19.84 -12.57
CA SER A 304 13.30 18.65 -11.96
C SER A 304 12.75 17.37 -12.57
N LEU A 305 11.46 17.36 -12.92
CA LEU A 305 10.81 16.22 -13.57
C LEU A 305 11.20 16.09 -15.05
N ALA A 306 11.49 17.20 -15.72
CA ALA A 306 11.95 17.21 -17.12
C ALA A 306 13.32 16.51 -17.33
N LYS A 307 14.06 16.24 -16.26
CA LYS A 307 15.35 15.54 -16.26
C LYS A 307 15.25 14.07 -15.88
N VAL A 308 14.05 13.61 -15.59
CA VAL A 308 13.80 12.23 -15.17
C VAL A 308 13.37 11.43 -16.40
N ASP A 309 14.27 10.58 -16.91
CA ASP A 309 13.92 9.59 -17.92
C ASP A 309 13.02 8.53 -17.28
N TYR A 310 11.78 8.53 -17.70
CA TYR A 310 10.76 7.63 -17.23
C TYR A 310 10.72 6.38 -18.12
N PRO A 311 10.64 5.17 -17.61
CA PRO A 311 10.40 4.69 -16.24
C PRO A 311 11.68 4.44 -15.41
N ASN A 312 12.86 4.57 -16.00
CA ASN A 312 14.13 4.37 -15.33
C ASN A 312 14.63 5.74 -14.86
N ILE A 313 14.38 6.05 -13.60
CA ILE A 313 14.84 7.30 -12.99
C ILE A 313 16.36 7.26 -12.90
N SER A 314 17.03 7.82 -13.90
CA SER A 314 18.46 8.08 -13.87
C SER A 314 18.70 9.50 -13.40
N PHE A 315 19.10 9.65 -12.15
CA PHE A 315 19.44 10.94 -11.55
C PHE A 315 20.82 11.40 -11.99
N SER A 316 20.97 11.78 -13.24
CA SER A 316 22.30 12.13 -13.75
C SER A 316 22.80 13.52 -13.34
N ASN A 317 21.98 14.44 -12.84
CA ASN A 317 22.43 15.82 -12.53
C ASN A 317 21.67 16.53 -11.41
N GLY A 318 21.41 15.84 -10.30
CA GLY A 318 20.82 16.43 -9.11
C GLY A 318 19.30 16.25 -9.05
N LEU A 319 18.84 15.70 -7.94
CA LEU A 319 17.44 15.64 -7.59
C LEU A 319 16.91 17.06 -7.35
N PRO A 320 15.62 17.31 -7.62
CA PRO A 320 14.95 18.49 -7.11
C PRO A 320 15.06 18.53 -5.58
N ASP A 321 14.90 19.70 -5.01
CA ASP A 321 14.91 19.86 -3.56
C ASP A 321 13.87 18.97 -2.86
N VAL A 322 12.74 18.70 -3.55
CA VAL A 322 11.73 17.71 -3.13
C VAL A 322 11.15 17.01 -4.35
N PHE A 323 11.13 15.69 -4.30
CA PHE A 323 10.49 14.85 -5.30
C PHE A 323 9.69 13.73 -4.63
N THR A 324 8.46 13.50 -5.06
CA THR A 324 7.61 12.44 -4.52
C THR A 324 7.11 11.53 -5.64
N LYS A 325 7.34 10.24 -5.50
CA LYS A 325 6.70 9.17 -6.29
C LYS A 325 5.56 8.59 -5.48
N LYS A 326 4.41 8.40 -6.11
CA LYS A 326 3.26 7.72 -5.50
C LYS A 326 2.77 6.62 -6.44
N LEU A 327 2.46 5.47 -5.85
CA LEU A 327 1.84 4.34 -6.54
C LEU A 327 0.58 3.94 -5.79
N THR A 328 -0.52 3.77 -6.52
CA THR A 328 -1.76 3.20 -5.98
C THR A 328 -2.23 2.08 -6.87
N ILE A 329 -2.45 0.90 -6.29
CA ILE A 329 -3.01 -0.26 -6.98
C ILE A 329 -4.41 -0.51 -6.39
N TYR A 330 -5.37 -0.75 -7.27
CA TYR A 330 -6.74 -1.04 -6.89
C TYR A 330 -7.06 -2.50 -7.13
N LYS A 331 -7.83 -3.08 -6.23
CA LYS A 331 -8.44 -4.42 -6.38
C LYS A 331 -9.95 -4.31 -6.43
N THR A 332 -10.56 -5.28 -7.08
CA THR A 332 -12.02 -5.38 -7.14
C THR A 332 -12.47 -6.61 -6.35
N GLN A 333 -13.41 -6.41 -5.43
CA GLN A 333 -14.07 -7.47 -4.70
C GLN A 333 -15.59 -7.25 -4.74
N ASN A 334 -16.32 -8.29 -5.12
CA ASN A 334 -17.78 -8.21 -5.28
C ASN A 334 -18.24 -7.05 -6.18
N GLY A 335 -17.50 -6.79 -7.27
CA GLY A 335 -17.78 -5.73 -8.24
C GLY A 335 -17.45 -4.31 -7.79
N LEU A 336 -16.83 -4.13 -6.61
CA LEU A 336 -16.43 -2.82 -6.09
C LEU A 336 -14.90 -2.75 -5.91
N SER A 337 -14.33 -1.67 -6.42
CA SER A 337 -12.89 -1.40 -6.32
C SER A 337 -12.53 -0.63 -5.06
N TYR A 338 -11.34 -0.90 -4.53
CA TYR A 338 -10.76 -0.22 -3.38
C TYR A 338 -9.24 -0.18 -3.52
N PRO A 339 -8.55 0.79 -2.90
CA PRO A 339 -7.09 0.81 -2.90
C PRO A 339 -6.58 -0.41 -2.12
N SER A 340 -5.80 -1.25 -2.77
CA SER A 340 -5.19 -2.44 -2.17
C SER A 340 -3.74 -2.24 -1.79
N PHE A 341 -3.08 -1.28 -2.44
CA PHE A 341 -1.71 -0.90 -2.16
C PHE A 341 -1.51 0.57 -2.43
N ILE A 342 -0.85 1.25 -1.52
CA ILE A 342 -0.45 2.65 -1.64
C ILE A 342 1.00 2.75 -1.21
N GLU A 343 1.82 3.35 -2.05
CA GLU A 343 3.23 3.65 -1.73
C GLU A 343 3.52 5.11 -2.00
N ASN A 344 4.27 5.73 -1.11
CA ASN A 344 4.83 7.06 -1.29
C ASN A 344 6.32 7.02 -1.01
N ILE A 345 7.11 7.55 -1.92
CA ILE A 345 8.55 7.74 -1.73
C ILE A 345 8.82 9.22 -1.92
N THR A 346 9.26 9.90 -0.89
CA THR A 346 9.60 11.33 -0.92
C THR A 346 11.10 11.50 -0.73
N TYR A 347 11.75 12.03 -1.74
CA TYR A 347 13.15 12.44 -1.72
C TYR A 347 13.24 13.89 -1.27
N GLN A 348 13.94 14.17 -0.20
CA GLN A 348 14.19 15.53 0.29
C GLN A 348 15.44 16.12 -0.35
N ASN A 349 16.40 15.25 -0.69
CA ASN A 349 17.64 15.56 -1.42
C ASN A 349 18.24 14.24 -1.96
N THR A 350 19.43 14.28 -2.54
CA THR A 350 20.10 13.09 -3.09
C THR A 350 20.44 12.02 -2.03
N LYS A 351 20.43 12.37 -0.75
CA LYS A 351 20.90 11.52 0.34
C LYS A 351 19.82 11.15 1.35
N GLU A 352 18.68 11.82 1.31
CA GLU A 352 17.61 11.62 2.27
C GLU A 352 16.29 11.32 1.57
N PHE A 353 15.67 10.20 1.92
CA PHE A 353 14.32 9.92 1.48
C PHE A 353 13.50 9.19 2.55
N GLU A 354 12.20 9.38 2.48
CA GLU A 354 11.22 8.65 3.28
C GLU A 354 10.36 7.81 2.34
N ALA A 355 10.24 6.52 2.63
CA ALA A 355 9.34 5.61 1.93
C ALA A 355 8.27 5.13 2.90
N SER A 356 7.01 5.24 2.51
CA SER A 356 5.89 4.69 3.27
C SER A 356 4.99 3.88 2.35
N LEU A 357 4.48 2.76 2.86
CA LEU A 357 3.55 1.92 2.13
C LEU A 357 2.41 1.42 3.01
N LEU A 358 1.29 1.15 2.38
CA LEU A 358 0.11 0.54 2.98
C LEU A 358 -0.39 -0.57 2.07
N LEU A 359 -0.32 -1.81 2.54
CA LEU A 359 -0.86 -2.99 1.88
C LEU A 359 -2.18 -3.40 2.56
N ILE A 360 -3.29 -3.31 1.85
CA ILE A 360 -4.60 -3.72 2.35
C ILE A 360 -4.77 -5.21 2.15
N ASN A 361 -4.81 -5.96 3.24
CA ASN A 361 -4.95 -7.41 3.28
C ASN A 361 -6.41 -7.86 3.20
N ASN A 362 -7.33 -7.05 3.74
CA ASN A 362 -8.74 -7.42 3.81
C ASN A 362 -9.65 -6.19 3.78
N ILE A 363 -10.88 -6.38 3.28
CA ILE A 363 -11.94 -5.38 3.29
C ILE A 363 -13.20 -5.93 3.92
N ILE A 364 -13.78 -5.20 4.86
CA ILE A 364 -14.94 -5.59 5.64
C ILE A 364 -16.03 -4.53 5.49
N THR A 365 -17.22 -4.94 5.06
CA THR A 365 -18.38 -4.05 4.89
C THR A 365 -19.44 -4.22 5.98
N SER A 366 -19.16 -5.03 6.99
CA SER A 366 -20.03 -5.24 8.15
C SER A 366 -20.03 -4.00 9.06
N ARG A 367 -21.21 -3.48 9.39
CA ARG A 367 -21.36 -2.33 10.30
C ARG A 367 -20.75 -2.59 11.69
N LYS A 368 -20.93 -3.81 12.23
CA LYS A 368 -20.37 -4.19 13.53
C LYS A 368 -18.85 -4.05 13.56
N GLU A 369 -18.18 -4.54 12.52
CA GLU A 369 -16.74 -4.44 12.39
C GLU A 369 -16.28 -3.01 12.10
N PHE A 370 -17.05 -2.28 11.29
CA PHE A 370 -16.81 -0.86 11.05
C PHE A 370 -16.84 -0.05 12.35
N ASP A 371 -17.83 -0.27 13.21
CA ASP A 371 -17.97 0.43 14.48
C ASP A 371 -16.92 0.00 15.53
N ARG A 372 -16.19 -1.09 15.29
CA ARG A 372 -15.11 -1.60 16.16
C ARG A 372 -13.96 -0.59 16.31
N VAL A 373 -13.71 0.22 15.30
CA VAL A 373 -12.62 1.21 15.30
C VAL A 373 -13.03 2.46 16.10
N LYS A 374 -13.24 2.32 17.42
CA LYS A 374 -13.66 3.42 18.30
C LYS A 374 -12.49 4.16 18.93
N ASN A 375 -11.46 3.44 19.38
CA ASN A 375 -10.28 4.00 20.02
C ASN A 375 -9.13 4.01 19.00
N ARG A 376 -8.54 5.18 18.74
CA ARG A 376 -7.68 5.39 17.60
C ARG A 376 -6.48 6.21 17.97
N ILE A 377 -5.33 5.69 17.67
CA ILE A 377 -4.06 6.39 17.87
C ILE A 377 -3.91 7.49 16.84
N ALA A 378 -4.21 7.20 15.57
CA ALA A 378 -4.02 8.16 14.49
C ALA A 378 -5.05 9.30 14.45
N GLN A 379 -5.95 9.40 15.43
CA GLN A 379 -6.83 10.56 15.59
C GLN A 379 -6.29 11.63 16.53
N SER A 380 -5.35 11.29 17.39
CA SER A 380 -4.68 12.34 18.13
C SER A 380 -3.75 13.08 17.16
N LYS A 381 -3.90 14.39 17.09
CA LYS A 381 -3.08 15.26 16.24
C LYS A 381 -1.59 15.24 16.61
N GLU A 382 -1.23 14.46 17.62
CA GLU A 382 0.03 14.55 18.33
C GLU A 382 0.81 13.23 18.37
N GLU A 383 0.23 12.08 17.95
CA GLU A 383 0.89 10.79 18.07
C GLU A 383 1.47 10.33 16.73
N TYR A 384 2.78 10.38 16.64
CA TYR A 384 3.54 9.69 15.59
C TYR A 384 3.67 8.22 15.97
N LEU A 385 3.61 7.32 14.99
CA LEU A 385 3.79 5.88 15.22
C LEU A 385 5.12 5.56 15.89
N GLU A 386 6.15 6.34 15.59
CA GLU A 386 7.47 6.23 16.22
C GLU A 386 7.46 6.53 17.74
N GLU A 387 6.49 7.30 18.22
CA GLU A 387 6.31 7.61 19.64
C GLU A 387 5.32 6.66 20.34
N GLY A 388 4.57 5.85 19.55
CA GLY A 388 3.60 4.88 20.06
C GLY A 388 4.27 3.75 20.85
N GLU A 389 3.64 3.32 21.91
CA GLU A 389 4.10 2.24 22.78
C GLU A 389 3.17 1.03 22.65
N PHE A 390 3.67 -0.06 22.09
CA PHE A 390 2.96 -1.32 21.88
C PHE A 390 3.80 -2.48 22.38
N GLU A 391 3.16 -3.48 22.96
CA GLU A 391 3.83 -4.73 23.29
C GLU A 391 4.19 -5.46 21.98
N TYR A 392 5.44 -5.93 21.87
CA TYR A 392 5.88 -6.68 20.69
C TYR A 392 5.50 -8.15 20.81
N HIS A 393 4.75 -8.65 19.84
CA HIS A 393 4.30 -10.04 19.77
C HIS A 393 4.95 -10.77 18.61
N THR A 394 6.04 -11.50 18.85
CA THR A 394 6.80 -12.26 17.82
C THR A 394 5.89 -13.22 17.06
N ASP A 395 5.04 -13.98 17.75
CA ASP A 395 4.12 -14.95 17.14
C ASP A 395 3.15 -14.31 16.15
N PHE A 396 2.72 -13.08 16.43
CA PHE A 396 1.87 -12.32 15.51
C PHE A 396 2.63 -12.01 14.21
N TRP A 397 3.81 -11.41 14.32
CA TRP A 397 4.58 -10.96 13.16
C TRP A 397 5.12 -12.08 12.29
N THR A 398 5.40 -13.25 12.88
CA THR A 398 5.83 -14.45 12.15
C THR A 398 4.75 -14.96 11.18
N ASN A 399 3.46 -14.77 11.52
CA ASN A 399 2.32 -15.28 10.75
C ASN A 399 1.55 -14.18 9.99
N TYR A 400 2.04 -12.95 10.00
CA TYR A 400 1.35 -11.82 9.42
C TYR A 400 1.71 -11.62 7.94
N ASN A 401 0.70 -11.29 7.12
CA ASN A 401 0.90 -10.93 5.72
C ASN A 401 1.49 -9.54 5.59
N LEU A 402 2.77 -9.47 5.37
CA LEU A 402 3.51 -8.24 5.12
C LEU A 402 4.08 -8.25 3.69
N LEU A 403 4.37 -7.09 3.15
CA LEU A 403 5.20 -6.98 1.96
C LEU A 403 6.66 -7.22 2.37
N LEU A 404 7.30 -8.22 1.77
CA LEU A 404 8.71 -8.47 2.04
C LEU A 404 9.54 -7.22 1.68
N LEU A 405 10.51 -6.89 2.51
CA LEU A 405 11.50 -5.89 2.17
C LEU A 405 12.21 -6.31 0.87
N ALA A 406 12.43 -5.38 -0.06
CA ALA A 406 13.19 -5.63 -1.29
C ALA A 406 14.63 -6.06 -1.01
N PRO A 407 15.50 -6.36 -2.02
CA PRO A 407 16.87 -6.87 -1.78
C PRO A 407 17.74 -5.90 -1.02
N LEU A 408 17.25 -4.73 -0.80
CA LEU A 408 17.72 -3.88 0.28
C LEU A 408 17.60 -4.57 1.66
N ASN A 409 16.96 -5.77 1.73
CA ASN A 409 16.77 -6.49 2.97
C ASN A 409 18.09 -6.73 3.71
N ASP A 410 19.10 -7.13 3.00
CA ASP A 410 20.43 -7.32 3.59
C ASP A 410 21.02 -5.97 4.02
N LYS A 411 20.85 -4.93 3.19
CA LYS A 411 21.31 -3.57 3.51
C LYS A 411 20.48 -2.96 4.64
N VAL A 412 19.16 -3.12 4.63
CA VAL A 412 18.28 -2.66 5.71
C VAL A 412 18.70 -3.29 7.03
N LYS A 413 18.92 -4.61 7.06
CA LYS A 413 19.41 -5.30 8.24
C LYS A 413 20.80 -4.83 8.64
N LEU A 414 21.75 -4.80 7.71
CA LEU A 414 23.09 -4.35 7.98
C LEU A 414 23.14 -2.95 8.60
N ASP A 415 22.32 -2.04 8.08
CA ASP A 415 22.29 -0.67 8.55
C ASP A 415 21.58 -0.54 9.91
N LEU A 416 20.45 -1.20 10.10
CA LEU A 416 19.65 -1.09 11.32
C LEU A 416 20.14 -2.00 12.46
N GLU A 417 20.86 -3.07 12.15
CA GLU A 417 21.36 -4.05 13.13
C GLU A 417 22.81 -3.80 13.56
N LYS A 418 23.42 -2.65 13.20
CA LYS A 418 24.81 -2.31 13.57
C LYS A 418 25.11 -2.48 15.05
N GLU A 419 24.17 -2.13 15.91
CA GLU A 419 24.35 -2.22 17.36
C GLU A 419 23.61 -3.43 17.95
N LYS A 420 22.41 -3.73 17.48
CA LYS A 420 21.53 -4.80 18.01
C LYS A 420 20.67 -5.40 16.91
N PRO A 421 20.37 -6.71 16.94
CA PRO A 421 19.40 -7.33 16.05
C PRO A 421 18.03 -6.64 16.12
N LEU A 422 17.34 -6.53 14.99
CA LEU A 422 16.01 -5.89 14.90
C LEU A 422 15.00 -6.50 15.87
N GLU A 423 15.00 -7.82 16.05
CA GLU A 423 14.12 -8.51 17.01
C GLU A 423 14.32 -8.01 18.46
N VAL A 424 15.58 -7.75 18.83
CA VAL A 424 15.91 -7.19 20.16
C VAL A 424 15.43 -5.75 20.26
N GLN A 425 15.64 -4.95 19.21
CA GLN A 425 15.17 -3.56 19.16
C GLN A 425 13.65 -3.50 19.25
N PHE A 426 12.93 -4.35 18.53
CA PHE A 426 11.46 -4.43 18.57
C PHE A 426 10.97 -4.78 19.98
N ALA A 427 11.60 -5.76 20.64
CA ALA A 427 11.25 -6.15 22.00
C ALA A 427 11.55 -5.04 23.02
N GLU A 428 12.66 -4.31 22.87
CA GLU A 428 13.02 -3.20 23.76
C GLU A 428 12.08 -2.00 23.57
N ASN A 429 11.75 -1.66 22.33
CA ASN A 429 10.85 -0.56 22.00
C ASN A 429 9.37 -0.88 22.27
N GLY A 430 9.02 -2.16 22.43
CA GLY A 430 7.69 -2.66 22.77
C GLY A 430 7.46 -2.92 24.26
N LYS A 431 8.40 -2.59 25.15
CA LYS A 431 8.24 -2.83 26.59
C LYS A 431 7.07 -2.03 27.15
N LYS A 432 6.23 -2.73 27.96
CA LYS A 432 5.12 -2.14 28.70
C LYS A 432 5.57 -0.90 29.46
N ILE A 433 4.84 0.20 29.28
CA ILE A 433 4.84 1.28 30.26
C ILE A 433 4.39 0.63 31.58
N THR A 434 5.32 0.38 32.50
CA THR A 434 4.93 0.19 33.88
C THR A 434 4.15 1.44 34.25
N LYS A 435 2.84 1.29 34.51
CA LYS A 435 1.95 2.36 34.94
C LYS A 435 2.73 3.32 35.83
N LYS A 436 3.14 4.48 35.32
CA LYS A 436 3.59 5.55 36.17
C LYS A 436 2.43 5.82 37.12
N LYS A 437 2.57 5.41 38.39
CA LYS A 437 1.64 5.72 39.45
C LYS A 437 1.39 7.21 39.37
N TRP A 438 0.16 7.61 39.14
CA TRP A 438 -0.34 8.95 39.34
C TRP A 438 -0.15 9.30 40.83
N TRP A 439 1.02 9.83 41.13
CA TRP A 439 1.26 10.54 42.38
C TRP A 439 1.37 12.01 42.01
N PHE A 440 0.26 12.67 42.00
CA PHE A 440 0.07 14.09 42.18
C PHE A 440 -1.40 14.39 42.00
N TRP A 441 -2.10 14.34 43.10
CA TRP A 441 -3.17 15.24 43.54
C TRP A 441 -3.65 14.72 44.90
N ASN A 442 -3.06 15.25 45.96
CA ASN A 442 -3.72 15.53 47.24
C ASN A 442 -3.68 17.04 47.42
#